data_796f6bdff3656c699c06cdb314d9f419
#
_entry.id   796f6bdff3656c699c06cdb314d9f419
#
_cell.length_a   1.000
_cell.length_b   1.000
_cell.length_c   1.000
_cell.angle_alpha   90.00
_cell.angle_beta   90.00
_cell.angle_gamma   90.00
#
_symmetry.space_group_name_H-M   'P 1'
#
loop_
_entity.id
_entity.type
_entity.pdbx_description
1 polymer ?
#
loop_
_entity_poly.entity_id
_entity_poly.type
_entity_poly.pdbx_seq_one_letter_code
_entity_poly.pdbx_strand_id
1 'polypeptide(L)'
;MSNTGASPSPQLTLAVEKTPAETIVRCSGRITSSTNELLKSTVRPLIPETKRIVLDLTNVTFLDSSGLGTIVGFWVSSKKAKCQLKLTNANQRIIDLFLMSNLAPILGGHEEYLGATPD
;
A
#
# COMPACT_ATOMS: atom_id res chain seq x y z
N MET A 1 -7.50 26.23 -17.63
CA MET A 1 -7.57 25.88 -17.09
C MET A 1 -8.17 25.22 -16.93
N SER A 2 -7.96 25.32 -17.17
CA SER A 2 -8.29 24.84 -16.76
C SER A 2 -8.82 24.13 -16.47
N ASN A 3 -8.72 24.04 -16.48
CA ASN A 3 -9.09 23.49 -15.92
C ASN A 3 -9.46 23.21 -15.37
N THR A 4 -9.38 23.67 -15.64
CA THR A 4 -9.53 23.53 -14.89
C THR A 4 -10.26 23.15 -14.29
N GLY A 5 -10.03 23.81 -14.23
CA GLY A 5 -10.71 23.51 -13.24
C GLY A 5 -11.46 22.41 -13.32
N ALA A 6 -11.78 22.37 -13.92
CA ALA A 6 -12.42 21.19 -13.93
C ALA A 6 -11.50 20.05 -13.82
N SER A 7 -10.61 20.26 -13.04
CA SER A 7 -9.76 19.15 -12.74
C SER A 7 -10.55 18.05 -12.09
N PRO A 8 -10.52 16.86 -12.58
CA PRO A 8 -11.21 15.77 -11.91
C PRO A 8 -10.55 15.49 -10.57
N SER A 9 -11.28 14.81 -9.70
CA SER A 9 -10.71 14.38 -8.43
C SER A 9 -9.47 13.53 -8.68
N PRO A 10 -8.45 13.65 -7.86
CA PRO A 10 -7.29 12.77 -7.99
C PRO A 10 -7.68 11.31 -7.91
N GLN A 11 -7.06 10.48 -8.72
CA GLN A 11 -7.33 9.05 -8.66
C GLN A 11 -6.78 8.43 -7.40
N LEU A 12 -5.73 9.01 -6.83
CA LEU A 12 -5.12 8.53 -5.60
C LEU A 12 -4.67 9.71 -4.77
N THR A 13 -4.99 9.68 -3.49
CA THR A 13 -4.45 10.63 -2.52
C THR A 13 -3.76 9.87 -1.42
N LEU A 14 -2.70 10.46 -0.91
CA LEU A 14 -1.86 9.84 0.13
C LEU A 14 -1.69 10.82 1.27
N ALA A 15 -1.86 10.33 2.49
CA ALA A 15 -1.62 11.11 3.69
C ALA A 15 -0.59 10.39 4.54
N VAL A 16 0.49 11.07 4.87
CA VAL A 16 1.60 10.48 5.62
C VAL A 16 1.58 10.99 7.06
N GLU A 17 1.61 10.07 7.99
CA GLU A 17 1.68 10.39 9.41
C GLU A 17 2.89 9.68 10.00
N LYS A 18 3.81 10.45 10.59
CA LYS A 18 5.02 9.89 11.18
C LYS A 18 4.90 9.86 12.69
N THR A 19 5.24 8.73 13.28
CA THR A 19 5.33 8.59 14.73
C THR A 19 6.72 8.03 15.05
N PRO A 20 7.15 8.07 16.32
CA PRO A 20 8.44 7.45 16.66
C PRO A 20 8.51 5.96 16.35
N ALA A 21 7.38 5.27 16.39
CA ALA A 21 7.35 3.82 16.20
C ALA A 21 7.19 3.43 14.75
N GLU A 22 6.49 4.24 13.94
CA GLU A 22 6.14 3.83 12.59
C GLU A 22 5.73 5.03 11.74
N THR A 23 5.68 4.82 10.45
CA THR A 23 5.14 5.80 9.50
C THR A 23 3.93 5.18 8.85
N ILE A 24 2.82 5.89 8.88
CA ILE A 24 1.56 5.40 8.31
C ILE A 24 1.29 6.20 7.04
N VAL A 25 1.05 5.48 5.94
CA VAL A 25 0.66 6.08 4.67
C VAL A 25 -0.76 5.65 4.39
N ARG A 26 -1.69 6.60 4.50
CA ARG A 26 -3.11 6.33 4.23
C ARG A 26 -3.38 6.58 2.78
N CYS A 27 -3.84 5.56 2.09
CA CYS A 27 -4.09 5.61 0.66
C CYS A 27 -5.59 5.66 0.42
N SER A 28 -6.01 6.55 -0.48
CA SER A 28 -7.42 6.66 -0.84
C SER A 28 -7.53 6.72 -2.35
N GLY A 29 -8.28 5.79 -2.93
CA GLY A 29 -8.54 5.77 -4.35
C GLY A 29 -8.04 4.52 -5.03
N ARG A 30 -7.41 4.68 -6.17
CA ARG A 30 -7.03 3.58 -7.05
C ARG A 30 -5.52 3.51 -7.17
N ILE A 31 -4.97 2.33 -7.04
CA ILE A 31 -3.53 2.09 -7.22
C ILE A 31 -3.36 1.32 -8.52
N THR A 32 -2.96 2.04 -9.56
CA THR A 32 -2.87 1.52 -10.92
C THR A 32 -1.60 2.04 -11.57
N SER A 33 -1.40 1.68 -12.84
CA SER A 33 -0.28 2.20 -13.60
C SER A 33 -0.29 3.74 -13.66
N SER A 34 -1.47 4.35 -13.60
CA SER A 34 -1.58 5.82 -13.64
C SER A 34 -1.18 6.49 -12.34
N THR A 35 -1.20 5.79 -11.23
CA THR A 35 -0.93 6.38 -9.91
C THR A 35 0.32 5.84 -9.25
N ASN A 36 0.96 4.84 -9.86
CA ASN A 36 2.13 4.20 -9.26
C ASN A 36 3.28 5.17 -8.95
N GLU A 37 3.51 6.16 -9.82
CA GLU A 37 4.62 7.08 -9.60
C GLU A 37 4.41 7.92 -8.36
N LEU A 38 3.18 8.36 -8.12
CA LEU A 38 2.87 9.09 -6.90
C LEU A 38 3.13 8.22 -5.68
N LEU A 39 2.66 6.98 -5.73
CA LEU A 39 2.83 6.07 -4.61
C LEU A 39 4.32 5.80 -4.36
N LYS A 40 5.08 5.51 -5.42
CA LYS A 40 6.51 5.25 -5.30
C LYS A 40 7.26 6.44 -4.74
N SER A 41 6.98 7.64 -5.28
CA SER A 41 7.72 8.83 -4.86
C SER A 41 7.41 9.21 -3.41
N THR A 42 6.26 8.79 -2.91
CA THR A 42 5.88 9.06 -1.52
C THR A 42 6.46 8.02 -0.57
N VAL A 43 6.37 6.75 -0.92
CA VAL A 43 6.72 5.67 0.01
C VAL A 43 8.20 5.34 0.04
N ARG A 44 8.85 5.31 -1.13
CA ARG A 44 10.26 4.89 -1.18
C ARG A 44 11.20 5.70 -0.29
N PRO A 45 11.08 7.05 -0.27
CA PRO A 45 11.97 7.82 0.61
C PRO A 45 11.74 7.56 2.09
N LEU A 46 10.56 7.04 2.45
CA LEU A 46 10.25 6.80 3.86
C LEU A 46 10.85 5.50 4.38
N ILE A 47 11.08 4.54 3.47
CA ILE A 47 11.51 3.21 3.89
C ILE A 47 12.78 3.23 4.73
N PRO A 48 13.87 3.92 4.33
CA PRO A 48 15.08 3.92 5.14
C PRO A 48 14.99 4.76 6.40
N GLU A 49 13.93 5.53 6.57
CA GLU A 49 13.82 6.48 7.68
C GLU A 49 13.00 5.96 8.85
N THR A 50 12.41 4.78 8.74
CA THR A 50 11.52 4.28 9.77
C THR A 50 11.71 2.79 9.95
N LYS A 51 11.35 2.29 11.11
CA LYS A 51 11.43 0.85 11.37
C LYS A 51 10.23 0.10 10.85
N ARG A 52 9.12 0.80 10.63
CA ARG A 52 7.90 0.18 10.13
C ARG A 52 7.14 1.18 9.27
N ILE A 53 6.68 0.71 8.11
CA ILE A 53 5.76 1.46 7.28
C ILE A 53 4.44 0.69 7.26
N VAL A 54 3.36 1.39 7.54
CA VAL A 54 2.02 0.84 7.45
C VAL A 54 1.34 1.48 6.26
N LEU A 55 0.93 0.69 5.29
CA LEU A 55 0.08 1.16 4.20
C LEU A 55 -1.35 0.87 4.61
N ASP A 56 -2.09 1.92 4.90
CA ASP A 56 -3.49 1.79 5.28
C ASP A 56 -4.33 1.83 4.02
N LEU A 57 -4.95 0.72 3.70
CA LEU A 57 -5.69 0.53 2.47
C LEU A 57 -7.20 0.65 2.67
N THR A 58 -7.64 1.19 3.79
CA THR A 58 -9.06 1.30 4.12
C THR A 58 -9.87 1.91 2.97
N ASN A 59 -9.34 2.94 2.35
CA ASN A 59 -10.07 3.67 1.32
C ASN A 59 -9.54 3.39 -0.09
N VAL A 60 -8.80 2.31 -0.26
CA VAL A 60 -8.37 1.88 -1.59
C VAL A 60 -9.48 1.07 -2.21
N THR A 61 -9.97 1.53 -3.37
CA THR A 61 -11.10 0.92 -4.04
C THR A 61 -10.68 -0.06 -5.13
N PHE A 62 -9.45 0.07 -5.62
CA PHE A 62 -9.02 -0.76 -6.73
C PHE A 62 -7.49 -0.86 -6.75
N LEU A 63 -7.00 -2.04 -7.07
CA LEU A 63 -5.57 -2.32 -7.23
C LEU A 63 -5.42 -3.24 -8.43
N ASP A 64 -4.64 -2.82 -9.43
CA ASP A 64 -4.37 -3.67 -10.57
C ASP A 64 -3.02 -4.38 -10.41
N SER A 65 -2.64 -5.18 -11.40
CA SER A 65 -1.40 -5.93 -11.31
C SER A 65 -0.17 -5.03 -11.24
N SER A 66 -0.26 -3.84 -11.85
CA SER A 66 0.81 -2.86 -11.80
C SER A 66 0.98 -2.32 -10.37
N GLY A 67 -0.14 -2.01 -9.72
CA GLY A 67 -0.11 -1.59 -8.32
C GLY A 67 0.39 -2.69 -7.40
N LEU A 68 -0.03 -3.92 -7.67
CA LEU A 68 0.47 -5.06 -6.91
C LEU A 68 1.98 -5.15 -7.02
N GLY A 69 2.52 -5.03 -8.23
CA GLY A 69 3.97 -5.05 -8.43
C GLY A 69 4.69 -3.96 -7.68
N THR A 70 4.09 -2.77 -7.60
CA THR A 70 4.67 -1.66 -6.85
C THR A 70 4.76 -2.00 -5.36
N ILE A 71 3.72 -2.60 -4.81
CA ILE A 71 3.73 -2.99 -3.39
C ILE A 71 4.75 -4.10 -3.15
N VAL A 72 4.87 -5.05 -4.07
CA VAL A 72 5.92 -6.08 -3.97
C VAL A 72 7.29 -5.42 -3.93
N GLY A 73 7.51 -4.39 -4.75
CA GLY A 73 8.77 -3.65 -4.74
C GLY A 73 9.04 -3.00 -3.39
N PHE A 74 8.01 -2.45 -2.75
CA PHE A 74 8.17 -1.88 -1.41
C PHE A 74 8.57 -2.97 -0.41
N TRP A 75 7.96 -4.14 -0.52
CA TRP A 75 8.26 -5.24 0.39
C TRP A 75 9.72 -5.66 0.28
N VAL A 76 10.21 -5.78 -0.95
CA VAL A 76 11.62 -6.13 -1.18
C VAL A 76 12.54 -5.03 -0.61
N SER A 77 12.23 -3.77 -0.91
CA SER A 77 13.05 -2.65 -0.43
C SER A 77 13.04 -2.55 1.09
N SER A 78 11.88 -2.79 1.70
CA SER A 78 11.78 -2.69 3.15
C SER A 78 12.60 -3.79 3.82
N LYS A 79 12.63 -4.98 3.26
CA LYS A 79 13.47 -6.05 3.81
C LYS A 79 14.93 -5.69 3.75
N LYS A 80 15.38 -5.09 2.66
CA LYS A 80 16.77 -4.68 2.52
C LYS A 80 17.13 -3.59 3.51
N ALA A 81 16.20 -2.71 3.81
CA ALA A 81 16.42 -1.60 4.74
C ALA A 81 16.12 -1.97 6.18
N LYS A 82 15.74 -3.21 6.44
CA LYS A 82 15.35 -3.68 7.77
C LYS A 82 14.17 -2.89 8.29
N CYS A 83 13.28 -2.52 7.40
CA CYS A 83 12.02 -1.84 7.71
C CYS A 83 10.90 -2.85 7.55
N GLN A 84 9.98 -2.88 8.47
CA GLN A 84 8.83 -3.77 8.37
C GLN A 84 7.75 -3.10 7.54
N LEU A 85 7.23 -3.79 6.55
CA LEU A 85 6.10 -3.31 5.77
C LEU A 85 4.85 -4.03 6.24
N LYS A 86 3.81 -3.26 6.53
CA LYS A 86 2.53 -3.84 6.94
C LYS A 86 1.42 -3.20 6.11
N LEU A 87 0.52 -4.04 5.60
CA LEU A 87 -0.68 -3.59 4.90
C LEU A 87 -1.86 -3.77 5.84
N THR A 88 -2.72 -2.76 5.96
CA THR A 88 -3.86 -2.83 6.86
C THR A 88 -5.15 -2.50 6.11
N ASN A 89 -6.21 -3.16 6.51
CA ASN A 89 -7.58 -2.85 6.09
C ASN A 89 -7.82 -2.98 4.59
N ALA A 90 -7.11 -3.90 3.93
CA ALA A 90 -7.38 -4.18 2.52
C ALA A 90 -8.77 -4.79 2.38
N ASN A 91 -9.48 -4.39 1.31
CA ASN A 91 -10.77 -5.01 1.05
C ASN A 91 -10.57 -6.43 0.53
N GLN A 92 -11.67 -7.18 0.46
CA GLN A 92 -11.58 -8.60 0.11
C GLN A 92 -11.01 -8.83 -1.28
N ARG A 93 -11.29 -7.96 -2.22
CA ARG A 93 -10.75 -8.10 -3.57
C ARG A 93 -9.23 -7.99 -3.58
N ILE A 94 -8.70 -7.06 -2.80
CA ILE A 94 -7.25 -6.87 -2.72
C ILE A 94 -6.61 -8.06 -2.02
N ILE A 95 -7.23 -8.52 -0.93
CA ILE A 95 -6.75 -9.70 -0.23
C ILE A 95 -6.69 -10.90 -1.18
N ASP A 96 -7.76 -11.11 -1.93
CA ASP A 96 -7.84 -12.22 -2.88
C ASP A 96 -6.74 -12.12 -3.94
N LEU A 97 -6.48 -10.90 -4.43
CA LEU A 97 -5.44 -10.70 -5.43
C LEU A 97 -4.07 -11.13 -4.89
N PHE A 98 -3.76 -10.75 -3.65
CA PHE A 98 -2.49 -11.17 -3.03
C PHE A 98 -2.44 -12.67 -2.84
N LEU A 99 -3.55 -13.27 -2.39
CA LEU A 99 -3.57 -14.71 -2.16
C LEU A 99 -3.45 -15.50 -3.45
N MET A 100 -4.14 -15.07 -4.49
CA MET A 100 -4.09 -15.74 -5.79
C MET A 100 -2.73 -15.61 -6.46
N SER A 101 -1.98 -14.58 -6.09
CA SER A 101 -0.65 -14.34 -6.64
C SER A 101 0.45 -14.94 -5.76
N ASN A 102 0.08 -15.73 -4.76
CA ASN A 102 1.03 -16.35 -3.82
C ASN A 102 1.83 -15.31 -3.05
N LEU A 103 1.20 -14.17 -2.75
CA LEU A 103 1.85 -13.07 -2.06
C LEU A 103 1.29 -12.86 -0.65
N ALA A 104 0.71 -13.91 -0.08
CA ALA A 104 0.19 -13.84 1.28
C ALA A 104 1.20 -13.30 2.30
N PRO A 105 2.48 -13.65 2.22
CA PRO A 105 3.44 -13.11 3.20
C PRO A 105 3.53 -11.60 3.23
N ILE A 106 3.25 -10.93 2.11
CA ILE A 106 3.31 -9.47 2.05
C ILE A 106 2.20 -8.83 2.88
N LEU A 107 1.09 -9.56 3.05
CA LEU A 107 -0.01 -9.06 3.87
C LEU A 107 0.39 -8.94 5.34
N GLY A 108 1.47 -9.57 5.74
CA GLY A 108 1.97 -9.47 7.10
C GLY A 108 0.88 -9.87 8.08
N GLY A 109 1.08 -10.82 8.93
CA GLY A 109 0.00 -11.25 9.79
C GLY A 109 -1.21 -11.68 9.00
N HIS A 110 -0.99 -12.41 7.91
CA HIS A 110 -2.07 -12.73 6.98
C HIS A 110 -3.22 -13.52 7.63
N GLU A 111 -2.98 -14.15 8.76
CA GLU A 111 -4.06 -14.83 9.46
C GLU A 111 -5.16 -13.88 9.87
N GLU A 112 -4.83 -12.59 10.03
CA GLU A 112 -5.85 -11.58 10.31
C GLU A 112 -6.82 -11.42 9.16
N TYR A 113 -6.30 -11.59 7.94
CA TYR A 113 -7.10 -11.43 6.74
C TYR A 113 -7.84 -12.71 6.38
N LEU A 114 -7.22 -13.84 6.63
CA LEU A 114 -7.84 -15.13 6.33
C LEU A 114 -8.92 -15.48 7.35
N GLY A 115 -8.90 -14.81 8.48
CA GLY A 115 -9.86 -15.06 9.51
C GLY A 115 -9.63 -16.35 10.21
N ALA A 116 -9.06 -17.12 9.81
CA ALA A 116 -9.03 -18.20 10.41
C ALA A 116 -8.08 -18.85 10.79
N THR A 117 -7.62 -19.11 10.81
CA THR A 117 -6.74 -19.60 11.01
C THR A 117 -6.45 -20.30 11.63
N PRO A 118 -6.34 -20.84 11.93
CA PRO A 118 -5.87 -21.34 12.52
C PRO A 118 -5.32 -22.30 12.44
N ASP A 119 -5.16 -22.65 12.28
CA ASP A 119 -4.56 -23.52 12.26
C ASP A 119 -4.34 -23.89 12.10
#